data_f1e1583ae2892a268b3291970046fa50
#
_entry.id   f1e1583ae2892a268b3291970046fa50
#
_cell.length_a   1.000
_cell.length_b   1.000
_cell.length_c   1.000
_cell.angle_alpha   90.00
_cell.angle_beta   90.00
_cell.angle_gamma   90.00
#
_symmetry.space_group_name_H-M   'P 1'
#
loop_
_entity.id
_entity.type
_entity.pdbx_description
1 polymer ?
#
loop_
_entity_poly.entity_id
_entity_poly.type
_entity_poly.pdbx_seq_one_letter_code
_entity_poly.pdbx_strand_id
1 'polypeptide(L)'
;MAFLQPVWHWLRQPWLLLLSGGLTAFWLLSARAIPQLPSLLVNDPAASARWLRTTAQTYGANGPLVQALGLFDVLHSPLLHLLMLWMGLLLAVHLGDQLGALQQLRTLPALFQQVPAQTGVPLLRNTTSPLEQQRYVKPDTPEAVSARLMQEMQQHFSAPQRFDAALGEHNKGASAAPEAAVEIRLLGINNVLFGYLRLLLVGGILAALIIVWWISQQSWEIPSLLLAPGESVRYGTLQLGISYAEAAPAPTAAVVTVQVQLGETIHAFTVDRNGGSLRLDSMKISGQLGPPGLQVSTTDGARMLSRPGQAGVADAIGLGFPSEGDEEFILIPNEAAALRILRAASGPAPYFLVEVYNQTTLDDGNAQPVQRFEVTQRQEQSIPVHNAQLTLIFDPQPSVIIQAQSLPGLWLLWPALAAIVVGAASLFRRPSFQLIQIAPWPEGRSSAAVIIAQGSKYQ
;
A
#
# COMPACT_ATOMS: atom_id res chain seq x y z
N MET A 1 -30.97 6.49 20.99
CA MET A 1 -30.48 6.61 19.59
C MET A 1 -30.45 8.03 19.03
N ALA A 2 -31.16 9.01 19.63
CA ALA A 2 -31.18 10.41 19.16
C ALA A 2 -29.81 11.14 19.20
N PHE A 3 -28.92 10.76 20.10
CA PHE A 3 -27.60 11.37 20.26
C PHE A 3 -26.63 11.06 19.10
N LEU A 4 -26.80 9.92 18.41
CA LEU A 4 -25.92 9.53 17.32
C LEU A 4 -26.27 10.17 15.97
N GLN A 5 -27.47 10.73 15.83
CA GLN A 5 -27.91 11.37 14.58
C GLN A 5 -27.05 12.56 14.14
N PRO A 6 -26.69 13.53 15.02
CA PRO A 6 -25.85 14.66 14.62
C PRO A 6 -24.44 14.22 14.23
N VAL A 7 -23.86 13.24 14.95
CA VAL A 7 -22.54 12.69 14.62
C VAL A 7 -22.57 11.99 13.26
N TRP A 8 -23.60 11.19 13.00
CA TRP A 8 -23.78 10.53 11.73
C TRP A 8 -23.94 11.53 10.58
N HIS A 9 -24.69 12.59 10.79
CA HIS A 9 -24.89 13.65 9.80
C HIS A 9 -23.58 14.40 9.49
N TRP A 10 -22.76 14.64 10.52
CA TRP A 10 -21.45 15.25 10.37
C TRP A 10 -20.47 14.34 9.58
N LEU A 11 -20.40 13.04 9.91
CA LEU A 11 -19.55 12.07 9.21
C LEU A 11 -19.90 11.89 7.72
N ARG A 12 -21.12 12.21 7.32
CA ARG A 12 -21.58 12.17 5.92
C ARG A 12 -21.11 13.32 5.05
N GLN A 13 -20.48 14.32 5.64
CA GLN A 13 -20.05 15.49 4.90
C GLN A 13 -18.94 15.13 3.92
N PRO A 14 -19.11 15.37 2.59
CA PRO A 14 -18.13 14.96 1.59
C PRO A 14 -16.78 15.69 1.72
N TRP A 15 -16.78 16.90 2.31
CA TRP A 15 -15.55 17.65 2.54
C TRP A 15 -14.61 16.95 3.54
N LEU A 16 -15.15 16.15 4.48
CA LEU A 16 -14.34 15.36 5.42
C LEU A 16 -13.52 14.30 4.71
N LEU A 17 -14.09 13.64 3.69
CA LEU A 17 -13.34 12.69 2.85
C LEU A 17 -12.24 13.40 2.07
N LEU A 18 -12.52 14.54 1.48
CA LEU A 18 -11.54 15.33 0.73
C LEU A 18 -10.41 15.81 1.64
N LEU A 19 -10.75 16.32 2.83
CA LEU A 19 -9.77 16.78 3.81
C LEU A 19 -8.89 15.62 4.30
N SER A 20 -9.51 14.49 4.67
CA SER A 20 -8.78 13.30 5.14
C SER A 20 -7.88 12.73 4.05
N GLY A 21 -8.38 12.63 2.82
CA GLY A 21 -7.60 12.18 1.66
C GLY A 21 -6.43 13.11 1.36
N GLY A 22 -6.66 14.43 1.38
CA GLY A 22 -5.63 15.44 1.20
C GLY A 22 -4.54 15.37 2.28
N LEU A 23 -4.96 15.21 3.55
CA LEU A 23 -4.02 15.08 4.67
C LEU A 23 -3.20 13.78 4.59
N THR A 24 -3.83 12.67 4.22
CA THR A 24 -3.14 11.39 4.00
C THR A 24 -2.14 11.48 2.84
N ALA A 25 -2.53 12.10 1.73
CA ALA A 25 -1.65 12.33 0.59
C ALA A 25 -0.47 13.23 0.94
N PHE A 26 -0.72 14.33 1.66
CA PHE A 26 0.34 15.21 2.16
C PHE A 26 1.33 14.45 3.06
N TRP A 27 0.81 13.60 3.97
CA TRP A 27 1.63 12.79 4.85
C TRP A 27 2.52 11.82 4.08
N LEU A 28 1.96 11.10 3.10
CA LEU A 28 2.72 10.18 2.24
C LEU A 28 3.76 10.91 1.38
N LEU A 29 3.44 12.11 0.89
CA LEU A 29 4.39 12.92 0.12
C LEU A 29 5.56 13.40 0.97
N SER A 30 5.37 13.63 2.27
CA SER A 30 6.43 14.02 3.19
C SER A 30 7.54 12.95 3.29
N ALA A 31 7.21 11.67 3.07
CA ALA A 31 8.18 10.58 3.03
C ALA A 31 9.24 10.73 1.92
N ARG A 32 8.94 11.49 0.86
CA ARG A 32 9.90 11.77 -0.21
C ARG A 32 10.86 12.91 0.12
N ALA A 33 10.44 13.81 0.99
CA ALA A 33 11.21 15.00 1.35
C ALA A 33 12.11 14.78 2.58
N ILE A 34 11.78 13.78 3.41
CA ILE A 34 12.45 13.49 4.67
C ILE A 34 13.13 12.12 4.56
N PRO A 35 14.41 11.99 4.96
CA PRO A 35 15.10 10.69 5.00
C PRO A 35 14.31 9.68 5.81
N GLN A 36 14.03 8.52 5.22
CA GLN A 36 13.29 7.45 5.89
C GLN A 36 14.25 6.50 6.59
N LEU A 37 13.80 5.94 7.72
CA LEU A 37 14.55 4.93 8.47
C LEU A 37 14.83 3.73 7.56
N PRO A 38 16.11 3.36 7.37
CA PRO A 38 16.44 2.18 6.59
C PRO A 38 15.79 0.92 7.18
N SER A 39 15.16 0.12 6.34
CA SER A 39 14.46 -1.11 6.77
C SER A 39 15.37 -2.11 7.49
N LEU A 40 16.67 -2.10 7.18
CA LEU A 40 17.67 -2.90 7.86
C LEU A 40 17.82 -2.56 9.34
N LEU A 41 17.57 -1.31 9.72
CA LEU A 41 17.70 -0.83 11.10
C LEU A 41 16.43 -1.04 11.92
N VAL A 42 15.30 -1.33 11.29
CA VAL A 42 14.00 -1.51 11.97
C VAL A 42 14.07 -2.62 13.02
N ASN A 43 14.83 -3.67 12.73
CA ASN A 43 14.97 -4.83 13.62
C ASN A 43 16.11 -4.70 14.68
N ASP A 44 16.88 -3.62 14.61
CA ASP A 44 17.90 -3.28 15.62
C ASP A 44 17.50 -1.99 16.35
N PRO A 45 16.90 -2.08 17.55
CA PRO A 45 16.46 -0.92 18.31
C PRO A 45 17.59 0.05 18.67
N ALA A 46 18.81 -0.46 18.87
CA ALA A 46 19.95 0.37 19.22
C ALA A 46 20.49 1.15 18.01
N ALA A 47 20.57 0.50 16.85
CA ALA A 47 21.01 1.13 15.62
C ALA A 47 19.96 2.12 15.11
N SER A 48 18.68 1.76 15.14
CA SER A 48 17.57 2.66 14.76
C SER A 48 17.53 3.90 15.65
N ALA A 49 17.68 3.74 16.97
CA ALA A 49 17.71 4.88 17.89
C ALA A 49 18.91 5.81 17.65
N ARG A 50 20.07 5.25 17.32
CA ARG A 50 21.25 6.05 16.95
C ARG A 50 21.01 6.82 15.66
N TRP A 51 20.54 6.15 14.64
CA TRP A 51 20.23 6.76 13.34
C TRP A 51 19.20 7.89 13.47
N LEU A 52 18.10 7.64 14.21
CA LEU A 52 17.07 8.65 14.47
C LEU A 52 17.64 9.88 15.18
N ARG A 53 18.49 9.71 16.18
CA ARG A 53 19.15 10.84 16.89
C ARG A 53 20.04 11.64 15.95
N THR A 54 20.90 10.97 15.18
CA THR A 54 21.82 11.62 14.27
C THR A 54 21.06 12.37 13.17
N THR A 55 20.05 11.73 12.58
CA THR A 55 19.21 12.35 11.54
C THR A 55 18.37 13.51 12.10
N ALA A 56 17.82 13.37 13.31
CA ALA A 56 17.07 14.46 13.94
C ALA A 56 17.94 15.70 14.20
N GLN A 57 19.22 15.52 14.51
CA GLN A 57 20.17 16.65 14.71
C GLN A 57 20.34 17.49 13.46
N THR A 58 20.25 16.91 12.25
CA THR A 58 20.35 17.66 10.98
C THR A 58 19.20 18.65 10.78
N TYR A 59 18.06 18.44 11.47
CA TYR A 59 16.89 19.31 11.44
C TYR A 59 16.89 20.37 12.57
N GLY A 60 17.95 20.43 13.36
CA GLY A 60 18.12 21.42 14.44
C GLY A 60 16.97 21.40 15.44
N ALA A 61 16.38 22.56 15.75
CA ALA A 61 15.29 22.71 16.71
C ALA A 61 14.00 21.94 16.34
N ASN A 62 13.79 21.66 15.03
CA ASN A 62 12.61 20.93 14.55
C ASN A 62 12.76 19.41 14.62
N GLY A 63 13.99 18.90 14.85
CA GLY A 63 14.27 17.46 14.89
C GLY A 63 13.37 16.67 15.83
N PRO A 64 13.17 17.08 17.09
CA PRO A 64 12.28 16.41 18.03
C PRO A 64 10.82 16.37 17.56
N LEU A 65 10.32 17.43 16.90
CA LEU A 65 8.97 17.48 16.37
C LEU A 65 8.81 16.49 15.20
N VAL A 66 9.76 16.48 14.26
CA VAL A 66 9.77 15.57 13.11
C VAL A 66 9.79 14.11 13.57
N GLN A 67 10.59 13.83 14.61
CA GLN A 67 10.67 12.49 15.22
C GLN A 67 9.36 12.13 15.94
N ALA A 68 8.79 13.02 16.74
CA ALA A 68 7.55 12.77 17.48
C ALA A 68 6.35 12.53 16.54
N LEU A 69 6.33 13.18 15.39
CA LEU A 69 5.34 12.96 14.36
C LEU A 69 5.56 11.66 13.56
N GLY A 70 6.69 10.96 13.75
CA GLY A 70 7.02 9.74 13.02
C GLY A 70 7.37 9.98 11.54
N LEU A 71 7.84 11.19 11.18
CA LEU A 71 8.14 11.54 9.79
C LEU A 71 9.42 10.87 9.26
N PHE A 72 10.25 10.30 10.12
CA PHE A 72 11.40 9.49 9.74
C PHE A 72 11.02 8.04 9.40
N ASP A 73 9.80 7.61 9.71
CA ASP A 73 9.22 6.32 9.33
C ASP A 73 7.74 6.51 9.07
N VAL A 74 7.44 7.17 7.97
CA VAL A 74 6.08 7.61 7.62
C VAL A 74 5.14 6.42 7.47
N LEU A 75 5.61 5.32 6.87
CA LEU A 75 4.76 4.14 6.60
C LEU A 75 4.32 3.41 7.87
N HIS A 76 5.15 3.41 8.90
CA HIS A 76 4.84 2.79 10.20
C HIS A 76 4.43 3.83 11.25
N SER A 77 4.27 5.10 10.86
CA SER A 77 3.91 6.15 11.81
C SER A 77 2.49 5.93 12.36
N PRO A 78 2.30 6.09 13.70
CA PRO A 78 0.98 5.98 14.32
C PRO A 78 -0.04 6.95 13.72
N LEU A 79 0.43 8.12 13.28
CA LEU A 79 -0.43 9.13 12.68
C LEU A 79 -0.96 8.71 11.31
N LEU A 80 -0.14 8.07 10.46
CA LEU A 80 -0.63 7.52 9.19
C LEU A 80 -1.69 6.44 9.44
N HIS A 81 -1.46 5.54 10.38
CA HIS A 81 -2.44 4.51 10.73
C HIS A 81 -3.75 5.12 11.24
N LEU A 82 -3.69 6.15 12.07
CA LEU A 82 -4.87 6.87 12.53
C LEU A 82 -5.63 7.53 11.36
N LEU A 83 -4.91 8.17 10.43
CA LEU A 83 -5.51 8.79 9.24
C LEU A 83 -6.16 7.76 8.33
N MET A 84 -5.51 6.61 8.10
CA MET A 84 -6.06 5.53 7.29
C MET A 84 -7.30 4.91 7.94
N LEU A 85 -7.28 4.69 9.26
CA LEU A 85 -8.43 4.18 10.01
C LEU A 85 -9.60 5.18 9.95
N TRP A 86 -9.32 6.47 10.13
CA TRP A 86 -10.31 7.54 10.04
C TRP A 86 -10.94 7.62 8.64
N MET A 87 -10.12 7.59 7.59
CA MET A 87 -10.58 7.57 6.21
C MET A 87 -11.41 6.32 5.91
N GLY A 88 -10.97 5.14 6.41
CA GLY A 88 -11.74 3.90 6.32
C GLY A 88 -13.12 3.99 6.98
N LEU A 89 -13.19 4.60 8.17
CA LEU A 89 -14.45 4.85 8.86
C LEU A 89 -15.39 5.76 8.03
N LEU A 90 -14.88 6.85 7.49
CA LEU A 90 -15.67 7.75 6.65
C LEU A 90 -16.19 7.05 5.40
N LEU A 91 -15.35 6.26 4.73
CA LEU A 91 -15.75 5.46 3.56
C LEU A 91 -16.79 4.41 3.92
N ALA A 92 -16.67 3.74 5.07
CA ALA A 92 -17.66 2.77 5.54
C ALA A 92 -19.01 3.43 5.83
N VAL A 93 -19.03 4.64 6.43
CA VAL A 93 -20.25 5.43 6.62
C VAL A 93 -20.90 5.76 5.29
N HIS A 94 -20.14 6.23 4.31
CA HIS A 94 -20.65 6.55 2.97
C HIS A 94 -21.16 5.31 2.25
N LEU A 95 -20.48 4.16 2.39
CA LEU A 95 -20.92 2.89 1.83
C LEU A 95 -22.25 2.44 2.44
N GLY A 96 -22.39 2.54 3.77
CA GLY A 96 -23.62 2.25 4.49
C GLY A 96 -24.80 3.10 4.01
N ASP A 97 -24.56 4.39 3.77
CA ASP A 97 -25.57 5.31 3.21
C ASP A 97 -26.00 4.94 1.79
N GLN A 98 -25.04 4.58 0.94
CA GLN A 98 -25.35 4.14 -0.42
C GLN A 98 -26.18 2.84 -0.41
N LEU A 99 -25.82 1.88 0.44
CA LEU A 99 -26.57 0.65 0.64
C LEU A 99 -27.99 0.92 1.11
N GLY A 100 -28.15 1.75 2.14
CA GLY A 100 -29.45 2.17 2.65
C GLY A 100 -30.32 2.85 1.60
N ALA A 101 -29.71 3.70 0.77
CA ALA A 101 -30.37 4.37 -0.34
C ALA A 101 -30.88 3.39 -1.40
N LEU A 102 -30.06 2.41 -1.78
CA LEU A 102 -30.44 1.38 -2.75
C LEU A 102 -31.52 0.44 -2.20
N GLN A 103 -31.43 0.05 -0.95
CA GLN A 103 -32.47 -0.75 -0.30
C GLN A 103 -33.81 -0.01 -0.29
N GLN A 104 -33.83 1.28 0.05
CA GLN A 104 -35.05 2.07 0.00
C GLN A 104 -35.63 2.16 -1.41
N LEU A 105 -34.80 2.38 -2.44
CA LEU A 105 -35.26 2.39 -3.83
C LEU A 105 -35.90 1.04 -4.25
N ARG A 106 -35.37 -0.08 -3.77
CA ARG A 106 -35.93 -1.42 -4.03
C ARG A 106 -37.25 -1.68 -3.31
N THR A 107 -37.39 -1.14 -2.09
CA THR A 107 -38.60 -1.36 -1.28
C THR A 107 -39.73 -0.35 -1.59
N LEU A 108 -39.43 0.73 -2.30
CA LEU A 108 -40.43 1.75 -2.67
C LEU A 108 -41.67 1.14 -3.33
N PRO A 109 -41.60 0.26 -4.34
CA PRO A 109 -42.80 -0.30 -4.98
C PRO A 109 -43.69 -1.08 -4.00
N ALA A 110 -43.08 -1.87 -3.11
CA ALA A 110 -43.83 -2.67 -2.12
C ALA A 110 -44.47 -1.77 -1.05
N LEU A 111 -43.77 -0.73 -0.60
CA LEU A 111 -44.29 0.26 0.33
C LEU A 111 -45.48 1.01 -0.26
N PHE A 112 -45.44 1.30 -1.58
CA PHE A 112 -46.52 1.97 -2.28
C PHE A 112 -47.80 1.18 -2.35
N GLN A 113 -47.72 -0.17 -2.44
CA GLN A 113 -48.86 -1.05 -2.41
C GLN A 113 -49.52 -1.13 -1.04
N GLN A 114 -48.77 -1.01 0.04
CA GLN A 114 -49.22 -1.23 1.42
C GLN A 114 -49.78 0.03 2.09
N VAL A 115 -49.49 1.23 1.59
CA VAL A 115 -49.93 2.45 2.26
C VAL A 115 -51.38 2.78 1.91
N PRO A 116 -52.28 2.94 2.92
CA PRO A 116 -53.67 3.32 2.68
C PRO A 116 -53.78 4.68 1.98
N ALA A 117 -54.79 4.82 1.12
CA ALA A 117 -54.99 5.96 0.22
C ALA A 117 -55.11 7.35 0.91
N GLN A 118 -55.38 7.38 2.20
CA GLN A 118 -55.62 8.68 2.93
C GLN A 118 -54.38 9.30 3.55
N THR A 119 -53.25 8.61 3.57
CA THR A 119 -52.03 9.15 4.14
C THR A 119 -51.14 9.82 3.05
N GLY A 120 -51.57 11.00 2.62
CA GLY A 120 -50.77 11.79 1.68
C GLY A 120 -49.28 11.89 2.11
N VAL A 121 -48.39 11.40 1.27
CA VAL A 121 -46.93 11.56 1.31
C VAL A 121 -46.18 11.51 2.68
N PRO A 122 -46.63 10.84 3.75
CA PRO A 122 -45.81 10.69 4.96
C PRO A 122 -44.64 9.71 4.77
N LEU A 123 -44.71 8.85 3.78
CA LEU A 123 -43.64 7.89 3.46
C LEU A 123 -42.28 8.54 3.16
N LEU A 124 -42.32 9.75 2.66
CA LEU A 124 -41.10 10.47 2.26
C LEU A 124 -40.60 11.45 3.33
N ARG A 125 -41.31 11.54 4.47
CA ARG A 125 -40.97 12.45 5.58
C ARG A 125 -39.66 12.04 6.30
N ASN A 126 -39.27 10.78 6.17
CA ASN A 126 -38.01 10.27 6.74
C ASN A 126 -36.82 10.33 5.76
N THR A 127 -37.03 10.82 4.55
CA THR A 127 -35.91 11.03 3.63
C THR A 127 -35.25 12.37 3.96
N THR A 128 -33.97 12.36 4.24
CA THR A 128 -33.14 13.51 4.61
C THR A 128 -32.94 14.54 3.50
N SER A 129 -33.54 14.33 2.34
CA SER A 129 -33.52 15.31 1.24
C SER A 129 -34.86 16.01 1.09
N PRO A 130 -34.88 17.31 0.91
CA PRO A 130 -36.09 18.02 0.60
C PRO A 130 -36.63 17.53 -0.75
N LEU A 131 -37.79 16.85 -0.69
CA LEU A 131 -38.51 16.49 -1.90
C LEU A 131 -39.14 17.73 -2.46
N GLU A 132 -38.84 18.03 -3.71
CA GLU A 132 -39.54 19.06 -4.44
C GLU A 132 -40.96 18.55 -4.70
N GLN A 133 -41.95 19.15 -4.04
CA GLN A 133 -43.34 18.78 -4.19
C GLN A 133 -44.06 19.86 -4.98
N GLN A 134 -44.65 19.43 -6.11
CA GLN A 134 -45.54 20.26 -6.89
C GLN A 134 -46.99 19.77 -6.73
N ARG A 135 -47.90 20.66 -6.37
CA ARG A 135 -49.33 20.35 -6.24
C ARG A 135 -50.11 21.21 -7.21
N TYR A 136 -50.96 20.58 -7.99
CA TYR A 136 -51.86 21.28 -8.93
C TYR A 136 -53.14 20.47 -9.15
N VAL A 137 -54.17 21.16 -9.62
CA VAL A 137 -55.47 20.56 -9.98
C VAL A 137 -55.60 20.64 -11.48
N LYS A 138 -55.97 19.51 -12.11
CA LYS A 138 -56.29 19.47 -13.55
C LYS A 138 -57.79 19.23 -13.76
N PRO A 139 -58.41 19.91 -14.72
CA PRO A 139 -59.83 19.75 -15.02
C PRO A 139 -60.14 18.52 -15.86
N ASP A 140 -59.43 17.40 -15.67
CA ASP A 140 -59.58 16.15 -16.37
C ASP A 140 -59.82 15.00 -15.36
N THR A 141 -60.40 13.90 -15.80
CA THR A 141 -60.59 12.73 -14.92
C THR A 141 -59.26 12.13 -14.47
N PRO A 142 -59.20 11.54 -13.25
CA PRO A 142 -57.97 10.93 -12.77
C PRO A 142 -57.33 9.92 -13.72
N GLU A 143 -58.15 9.15 -14.43
CA GLU A 143 -57.70 8.15 -15.45
C GLU A 143 -57.05 8.85 -16.64
N ALA A 144 -57.65 9.90 -17.19
CA ALA A 144 -57.11 10.66 -18.33
C ALA A 144 -55.80 11.36 -17.95
N VAL A 145 -55.74 11.92 -16.73
CA VAL A 145 -54.52 12.53 -16.19
C VAL A 145 -53.44 11.48 -16.00
N SER A 146 -53.78 10.28 -15.44
CA SER A 146 -52.82 9.22 -15.20
C SER A 146 -52.25 8.67 -16.52
N ALA A 147 -53.08 8.48 -17.53
CA ALA A 147 -52.63 8.01 -18.85
C ALA A 147 -51.65 8.97 -19.50
N ARG A 148 -51.94 10.29 -19.46
CA ARG A 148 -51.03 11.32 -19.97
C ARG A 148 -49.73 11.39 -19.24
N LEU A 149 -49.78 11.39 -17.90
CA LEU A 149 -48.57 11.42 -17.05
C LEU A 149 -47.76 10.14 -17.20
N MET A 150 -48.40 8.97 -17.35
CA MET A 150 -47.72 7.71 -17.60
C MET A 150 -46.97 7.76 -18.95
N GLN A 151 -47.58 8.30 -20.00
CA GLN A 151 -46.92 8.49 -21.29
C GLN A 151 -45.71 9.43 -21.18
N GLU A 152 -45.85 10.53 -20.42
CA GLU A 152 -44.74 11.47 -20.14
C GLU A 152 -43.62 10.80 -19.35
N MET A 153 -43.97 10.01 -18.32
CA MET A 153 -43.00 9.24 -17.55
C MET A 153 -42.27 8.19 -18.38
N GLN A 154 -42.93 7.55 -19.34
CA GLN A 154 -42.29 6.56 -20.23
C GLN A 154 -41.18 7.16 -21.11
N GLN A 155 -41.20 8.48 -21.35
CA GLN A 155 -40.12 9.16 -22.07
C GLN A 155 -38.85 9.34 -21.20
N HIS A 156 -39.00 9.43 -19.88
CA HIS A 156 -37.93 9.77 -18.97
C HIS A 156 -37.50 8.60 -18.05
N PHE A 157 -38.35 7.60 -17.85
CA PHE A 157 -38.15 6.46 -16.96
C PHE A 157 -38.28 5.15 -17.72
N SER A 158 -37.40 4.19 -17.46
CA SER A 158 -37.30 2.94 -18.23
C SER A 158 -38.47 1.98 -18.01
N ALA A 159 -39.18 2.04 -16.89
CA ALA A 159 -40.32 1.19 -16.58
C ALA A 159 -41.19 1.80 -15.47
N PRO A 160 -42.00 2.84 -15.80
CA PRO A 160 -42.90 3.41 -14.81
C PRO A 160 -43.97 2.41 -14.42
N GLN A 161 -44.26 2.34 -13.12
CA GLN A 161 -45.27 1.41 -12.55
C GLN A 161 -46.49 2.18 -12.11
N ARG A 162 -47.67 1.62 -12.35
CA ARG A 162 -48.98 2.12 -11.87
C ARG A 162 -49.49 1.24 -10.74
N PHE A 163 -49.94 1.88 -9.69
CA PHE A 163 -50.60 1.26 -8.54
C PHE A 163 -51.93 1.94 -8.33
N ASP A 164 -52.99 1.14 -8.26
CA ASP A 164 -54.35 1.62 -7.98
C ASP A 164 -54.68 1.29 -6.52
N ALA A 165 -54.95 2.31 -5.70
CA ALA A 165 -55.30 2.15 -4.30
C ALA A 165 -56.77 2.54 -4.10
N ALA A 166 -57.56 1.61 -3.60
CA ALA A 166 -58.98 1.92 -3.23
C ALA A 166 -58.99 2.91 -2.05
N LEU A 167 -59.67 4.02 -2.21
CA LEU A 167 -59.94 4.96 -1.11
C LEU A 167 -60.87 4.21 -0.12
N GLY A 168 -60.29 3.78 0.99
CA GLY A 168 -61.03 3.01 2.00
C GLY A 168 -62.25 3.77 2.52
N GLU A 169 -63.33 3.04 2.82
CA GLU A 169 -64.65 3.46 3.28
C GLU A 169 -64.64 4.21 4.65
N HIS A 170 -63.80 5.21 4.83
CA HIS A 170 -63.77 5.92 6.14
C HIS A 170 -64.81 7.01 6.30
N ASN A 171 -65.67 7.21 5.28
CA ASN A 171 -66.79 8.19 5.38
C ASN A 171 -68.14 7.47 5.28
N LYS A 172 -68.44 6.63 6.26
CA LYS A 172 -69.76 5.95 6.40
C LYS A 172 -70.93 6.96 6.70
N GLY A 173 -70.79 8.24 6.37
CA GLY A 173 -71.80 9.26 6.66
C GLY A 173 -72.43 9.96 5.44
N ALA A 174 -71.97 9.75 4.23
CA ALA A 174 -72.54 10.35 3.05
C ALA A 174 -73.22 9.27 2.17
N SER A 175 -74.51 9.29 2.18
CA SER A 175 -75.40 8.47 1.35
C SER A 175 -75.02 8.52 -0.12
N ALA A 176 -74.91 7.34 -0.73
CA ALA A 176 -75.04 7.01 -2.16
C ALA A 176 -74.07 7.67 -3.16
N ALA A 177 -72.95 6.99 -3.39
CA ALA A 177 -72.42 6.89 -4.74
C ALA A 177 -71.58 5.57 -4.90
N PRO A 178 -71.88 4.72 -5.85
CA PRO A 178 -71.31 3.34 -5.97
C PRO A 178 -69.99 3.27 -6.78
N GLU A 179 -69.27 4.33 -6.97
CA GLU A 179 -67.95 4.26 -7.57
C GLU A 179 -66.92 4.57 -6.49
N ALA A 180 -66.25 3.52 -6.02
CA ALA A 180 -65.12 3.65 -5.11
C ALA A 180 -64.09 4.58 -5.79
N ALA A 181 -63.89 5.76 -5.21
CA ALA A 181 -62.89 6.67 -5.71
C ALA A 181 -61.49 5.99 -5.62
N VAL A 182 -60.87 5.78 -6.73
CA VAL A 182 -59.56 5.11 -6.82
C VAL A 182 -58.46 6.18 -6.84
N GLU A 183 -57.54 6.07 -5.94
CA GLU A 183 -56.31 6.89 -5.98
C GLU A 183 -55.30 6.16 -6.86
N ILE A 184 -54.80 6.85 -7.89
CA ILE A 184 -53.82 6.33 -8.82
C ILE A 184 -52.43 6.82 -8.42
N ARG A 185 -51.49 5.92 -8.30
CA ARG A 185 -50.10 6.22 -7.95
C ARG A 185 -49.19 5.77 -9.09
N LEU A 186 -48.34 6.68 -9.57
CA LEU A 186 -47.34 6.36 -10.57
C LEU A 186 -45.95 6.49 -9.94
N LEU A 187 -45.12 5.49 -10.18
CA LEU A 187 -43.73 5.46 -9.70
C LEU A 187 -42.80 5.23 -10.90
N GLY A 188 -41.93 6.20 -11.14
CA GLY A 188 -40.84 6.06 -12.10
C GLY A 188 -39.48 6.03 -11.35
N ILE A 189 -38.67 5.05 -11.68
CA ILE A 189 -37.30 4.94 -11.14
C ILE A 189 -36.35 4.88 -12.35
N ASN A 190 -35.32 5.70 -12.32
CA ASN A 190 -34.33 5.73 -13.39
C ASN A 190 -32.92 5.62 -12.81
N ASN A 191 -32.01 5.13 -13.67
CA ASN A 191 -30.58 5.10 -13.35
C ASN A 191 -30.20 4.27 -12.10
N VAL A 192 -30.98 3.25 -11.73
CA VAL A 192 -30.68 2.37 -10.57
C VAL A 192 -29.28 1.73 -10.70
N LEU A 193 -28.88 1.38 -11.93
CA LEU A 193 -27.54 0.83 -12.20
C LEU A 193 -26.44 1.75 -11.68
N PHE A 194 -26.58 3.06 -11.84
CA PHE A 194 -25.59 4.02 -11.36
C PHE A 194 -25.50 4.07 -9.83
N GLY A 195 -26.54 3.67 -9.10
CA GLY A 195 -26.48 3.44 -7.67
C GLY A 195 -25.57 2.27 -7.30
N TYR A 196 -25.63 1.16 -8.04
CA TYR A 196 -24.71 0.03 -7.84
C TYR A 196 -23.28 0.37 -8.22
N LEU A 197 -23.10 1.10 -9.33
CA LEU A 197 -21.78 1.57 -9.75
C LEU A 197 -21.15 2.49 -8.68
N ARG A 198 -21.95 3.30 -8.01
CA ARG A 198 -21.48 4.15 -6.93
C ARG A 198 -21.06 3.35 -5.69
N LEU A 199 -21.78 2.26 -5.39
CA LEU A 199 -21.37 1.28 -4.39
C LEU A 199 -20.01 0.66 -4.72
N LEU A 200 -19.81 0.27 -5.99
CA LEU A 200 -18.55 -0.26 -6.46
C LEU A 200 -17.41 0.78 -6.34
N LEU A 201 -17.68 2.05 -6.63
CA LEU A 201 -16.69 3.12 -6.46
C LEU A 201 -16.23 3.24 -5.00
N VAL A 202 -17.17 3.46 -4.09
CA VAL A 202 -16.85 3.66 -2.65
C VAL A 202 -16.28 2.38 -2.04
N GLY A 203 -16.87 1.23 -2.36
CA GLY A 203 -16.38 -0.08 -1.91
C GLY A 203 -15.00 -0.41 -2.45
N GLY A 204 -14.73 -0.09 -3.71
CA GLY A 204 -13.41 -0.27 -4.34
C GLY A 204 -12.34 0.60 -3.68
N ILE A 205 -12.65 1.86 -3.38
CA ILE A 205 -11.72 2.75 -2.66
C ILE A 205 -11.45 2.22 -1.24
N LEU A 206 -12.48 1.80 -0.52
CA LEU A 206 -12.32 1.21 0.82
C LEU A 206 -11.49 -0.09 0.77
N ALA A 207 -11.76 -0.96 -0.18
CA ALA A 207 -10.99 -2.19 -0.38
C ALA A 207 -9.52 -1.88 -0.70
N ALA A 208 -9.26 -0.93 -1.62
CA ALA A 208 -7.91 -0.51 -1.94
C ALA A 208 -7.16 0.03 -0.72
N LEU A 209 -7.81 0.84 0.11
CA LEU A 209 -7.24 1.36 1.36
C LEU A 209 -6.84 0.24 2.31
N ILE A 210 -7.73 -0.74 2.53
CA ILE A 210 -7.48 -1.89 3.41
C ILE A 210 -6.31 -2.72 2.86
N ILE A 211 -6.29 -2.97 1.54
CA ILE A 211 -5.24 -3.75 0.89
C ILE A 211 -3.89 -3.03 1.01
N VAL A 212 -3.83 -1.73 0.73
CA VAL A 212 -2.60 -0.93 0.86
C VAL A 212 -2.11 -0.94 2.30
N TRP A 213 -2.99 -0.75 3.27
CA TRP A 213 -2.63 -0.84 4.68
C TRP A 213 -2.09 -2.23 5.04
N TRP A 214 -2.74 -3.30 4.59
CA TRP A 214 -2.28 -4.67 4.84
C TRP A 214 -0.92 -4.94 4.18
N ILE A 215 -0.73 -4.53 2.92
CA ILE A 215 0.56 -4.66 2.22
C ILE A 215 1.66 -3.91 2.98
N SER A 216 1.40 -2.69 3.47
CA SER A 216 2.39 -1.89 4.19
C SER A 216 2.88 -2.56 5.48
N GLN A 217 2.04 -3.39 6.13
CA GLN A 217 2.43 -4.15 7.33
C GLN A 217 3.27 -5.39 7.00
N GLN A 218 3.12 -5.94 5.80
CA GLN A 218 3.78 -7.18 5.39
C GLN A 218 4.96 -6.93 4.44
N SER A 219 5.08 -5.72 3.90
CA SER A 219 6.15 -5.37 3.00
C SER A 219 7.47 -5.13 3.73
N TRP A 220 8.54 -5.53 3.10
CA TRP A 220 9.89 -5.22 3.55
C TRP A 220 10.80 -4.98 2.35
N GLU A 221 11.84 -4.20 2.58
CA GLU A 221 12.83 -3.85 1.56
C GLU A 221 14.24 -3.87 2.15
N ILE A 222 15.16 -4.42 1.40
CA ILE A 222 16.61 -4.29 1.61
C ILE A 222 17.11 -3.38 0.49
N PRO A 223 17.37 -2.10 0.76
CA PRO A 223 17.60 -1.09 -0.28
C PRO A 223 18.90 -1.33 -1.05
N SER A 224 19.97 -1.68 -0.37
CA SER A 224 21.23 -2.10 -0.96
C SER A 224 22.09 -2.82 0.07
N LEU A 225 22.59 -3.96 -0.29
CA LEU A 225 23.53 -4.76 0.50
C LEU A 225 24.73 -5.04 -0.37
N LEU A 226 25.90 -4.61 0.07
CA LEU A 226 27.15 -5.02 -0.56
C LEU A 226 27.52 -6.40 -0.01
N LEU A 227 27.52 -7.39 -0.87
CA LEU A 227 27.90 -8.75 -0.57
C LEU A 227 29.32 -9.00 -1.10
N ALA A 228 30.25 -9.19 -0.19
CA ALA A 228 31.62 -9.49 -0.52
C ALA A 228 31.77 -10.95 -1.00
N PRO A 229 32.84 -11.27 -1.72
CA PRO A 229 33.13 -12.65 -2.17
C PRO A 229 33.09 -13.65 -1.01
N GLY A 230 32.34 -14.74 -1.15
CA GLY A 230 32.21 -15.79 -0.13
C GLY A 230 31.40 -15.40 1.11
N GLU A 231 30.86 -14.18 1.17
CA GLU A 231 30.06 -13.70 2.29
C GLU A 231 28.64 -14.26 2.27
N SER A 232 28.07 -14.48 3.44
CA SER A 232 26.67 -14.82 3.62
C SER A 232 26.03 -13.93 4.68
N VAL A 233 24.86 -13.39 4.35
CA VAL A 233 24.07 -12.57 5.27
C VAL A 233 22.74 -13.25 5.51
N ARG A 234 22.31 -13.33 6.76
CA ARG A 234 21.03 -13.91 7.17
C ARG A 234 20.16 -12.89 7.87
N TYR A 235 18.92 -12.82 7.43
CA TYR A 235 17.86 -12.04 8.04
C TYR A 235 16.92 -12.99 8.80
N GLY A 236 17.25 -13.28 10.05
CA GLY A 236 16.59 -14.32 10.85
C GLY A 236 15.07 -14.15 10.99
N THR A 237 14.60 -12.92 11.09
CA THR A 237 13.16 -12.60 11.15
C THR A 237 12.42 -12.94 9.86
N LEU A 238 13.10 -12.90 8.73
CA LEU A 238 12.54 -13.20 7.40
C LEU A 238 12.85 -14.62 6.95
N GLN A 239 13.67 -15.38 7.70
CA GLN A 239 14.23 -16.66 7.30
C GLN A 239 14.90 -16.60 5.90
N LEU A 240 15.47 -15.45 5.58
CA LEU A 240 16.13 -15.16 4.31
C LEU A 240 17.64 -15.18 4.50
N GLY A 241 18.31 -16.06 3.77
CA GLY A 241 19.76 -16.09 3.65
C GLY A 241 20.18 -15.70 2.24
N ILE A 242 21.16 -14.82 2.11
CA ILE A 242 21.75 -14.45 0.82
C ILE A 242 23.26 -14.74 0.92
N SER A 243 23.76 -15.53 0.02
CA SER A 243 25.18 -15.91 0.00
C SER A 243 25.78 -15.77 -1.39
N TYR A 244 27.03 -15.34 -1.40
CA TYR A 244 27.89 -15.36 -2.58
C TYR A 244 28.42 -16.77 -2.75
N ALA A 245 28.03 -17.47 -3.79
CA ALA A 245 28.42 -18.89 -3.95
C ALA A 245 29.75 -19.04 -4.70
N GLU A 246 29.86 -18.46 -5.90
CA GLU A 246 31.04 -18.62 -6.73
C GLU A 246 31.08 -17.58 -7.84
N ALA A 247 32.29 -17.11 -8.19
CA ALA A 247 32.54 -16.40 -9.44
C ALA A 247 33.08 -17.37 -10.48
N ALA A 248 32.41 -17.47 -11.63
CA ALA A 248 32.94 -18.21 -12.73
C ALA A 248 34.22 -17.53 -13.25
N PRO A 249 35.33 -18.23 -13.36
CA PRO A 249 36.55 -17.69 -13.93
C PRO A 249 36.37 -17.55 -15.45
N ALA A 250 35.83 -16.42 -15.88
CA ALA A 250 35.67 -16.10 -17.28
C ALA A 250 36.63 -14.98 -17.68
N PRO A 251 37.45 -15.15 -18.74
CA PRO A 251 38.42 -14.13 -19.15
C PRO A 251 37.80 -12.85 -19.68
N THR A 252 36.51 -12.81 -19.93
CA THR A 252 35.85 -11.66 -20.58
C THR A 252 34.58 -11.13 -19.89
N ALA A 253 33.98 -11.86 -18.96
CA ALA A 253 32.80 -11.39 -18.24
C ALA A 253 32.74 -11.98 -16.83
N ALA A 254 32.89 -11.15 -15.81
CA ALA A 254 32.63 -11.59 -14.44
C ALA A 254 31.17 -11.97 -14.32
N VAL A 255 30.89 -13.21 -13.96
CA VAL A 255 29.56 -13.74 -13.65
C VAL A 255 29.63 -14.29 -12.24
N VAL A 256 28.77 -13.81 -11.38
CA VAL A 256 28.69 -14.22 -9.98
C VAL A 256 27.40 -14.98 -9.76
N THR A 257 27.49 -16.13 -9.11
CA THR A 257 26.31 -16.88 -8.65
C THR A 257 25.96 -16.47 -7.24
N VAL A 258 24.74 -16.00 -7.06
CA VAL A 258 24.19 -15.65 -5.76
C VAL A 258 23.16 -16.71 -5.38
N GLN A 259 23.31 -17.29 -4.20
CA GLN A 259 22.33 -18.21 -3.62
C GLN A 259 21.43 -17.49 -2.64
N VAL A 260 20.14 -17.79 -2.73
CA VAL A 260 19.10 -17.26 -1.86
C VAL A 260 18.43 -18.42 -1.17
N GLN A 261 18.57 -18.48 0.12
CA GLN A 261 17.90 -19.45 0.97
C GLN A 261 16.66 -18.82 1.57
N LEU A 262 15.49 -19.39 1.31
CA LEU A 262 14.22 -18.99 1.92
C LEU A 262 13.65 -20.20 2.67
N GLY A 263 13.73 -20.15 3.99
CA GLY A 263 13.42 -21.32 4.82
C GLY A 263 14.34 -22.50 4.50
N GLU A 264 13.77 -23.61 4.03
CA GLU A 264 14.52 -24.81 3.65
C GLU A 264 14.88 -24.85 2.15
N THR A 265 14.35 -23.95 1.34
CA THR A 265 14.57 -23.93 -0.11
C THR A 265 15.74 -23.02 -0.48
N ILE A 266 16.58 -23.52 -1.39
CA ILE A 266 17.72 -22.77 -1.93
C ILE A 266 17.45 -22.49 -3.40
N HIS A 267 17.51 -21.23 -3.77
CA HIS A 267 17.42 -20.75 -5.14
C HIS A 267 18.74 -20.08 -5.52
N ALA A 268 19.13 -20.17 -6.78
CA ALA A 268 20.32 -19.50 -7.28
C ALA A 268 19.99 -18.66 -8.50
N PHE A 269 20.67 -17.54 -8.67
CA PHE A 269 20.64 -16.73 -9.86
C PHE A 269 22.01 -16.13 -10.16
N THR A 270 22.24 -15.83 -11.42
CA THR A 270 23.51 -15.27 -11.87
C THR A 270 23.40 -13.76 -12.02
N VAL A 271 24.48 -13.07 -11.64
CA VAL A 271 24.65 -11.63 -11.79
C VAL A 271 25.81 -11.39 -12.74
N ASP A 272 25.53 -10.72 -13.84
CA ASP A 272 26.52 -10.31 -14.85
C ASP A 272 26.60 -8.77 -14.92
N ARG A 273 27.25 -8.23 -15.97
CA ARG A 273 27.36 -6.78 -16.19
C ARG A 273 26.01 -6.08 -16.39
N ASN A 274 24.99 -6.80 -16.85
CA ASN A 274 23.64 -6.28 -17.04
C ASN A 274 22.80 -6.44 -15.77
N GLY A 275 23.36 -7.04 -14.73
CA GLY A 275 22.68 -7.41 -13.51
C GLY A 275 22.03 -8.79 -13.59
N GLY A 276 21.37 -9.18 -12.51
CA GLY A 276 20.61 -10.41 -12.40
C GLY A 276 19.38 -10.20 -11.52
N SER A 277 18.38 -11.02 -11.69
CA SER A 277 17.21 -10.96 -10.79
C SER A 277 16.57 -12.33 -10.61
N LEU A 278 16.05 -12.55 -9.41
CA LEU A 278 15.26 -13.70 -9.03
C LEU A 278 13.91 -13.20 -8.53
N ARG A 279 12.84 -13.82 -9.00
CA ARG A 279 11.49 -13.52 -8.53
C ARG A 279 10.90 -14.79 -7.91
N LEU A 280 10.52 -14.69 -6.65
CA LEU A 280 9.89 -15.75 -5.87
C LEU A 280 8.57 -15.22 -5.32
N ASP A 281 7.46 -15.69 -5.84
CA ASP A 281 6.10 -15.24 -5.46
C ASP A 281 5.97 -13.70 -5.36
N SER A 282 5.92 -13.18 -4.14
CA SER A 282 5.81 -11.74 -3.84
C SER A 282 7.16 -11.04 -3.67
N MET A 283 8.27 -11.79 -3.68
CA MET A 283 9.61 -11.28 -3.44
C MET A 283 10.36 -11.11 -4.76
N LYS A 284 11.05 -10.00 -4.91
CA LYS A 284 11.98 -9.72 -5.99
C LYS A 284 13.35 -9.44 -5.40
N ILE A 285 14.34 -10.20 -5.84
CA ILE A 285 15.74 -9.98 -5.50
C ILE A 285 16.46 -9.61 -6.79
N SER A 286 17.20 -8.53 -6.76
CA SER A 286 18.02 -8.06 -7.89
C SER A 286 19.45 -7.88 -7.43
N GLY A 287 20.38 -8.27 -8.28
CA GLY A 287 21.81 -8.13 -8.06
C GLY A 287 22.45 -7.32 -9.20
N GLN A 288 23.46 -6.55 -8.86
CA GLN A 288 24.34 -5.87 -9.80
C GLN A 288 25.77 -6.12 -9.38
N LEU A 289 26.67 -6.23 -10.37
CA LEU A 289 28.09 -6.27 -10.05
C LEU A 289 28.49 -4.98 -9.35
N GLY A 290 29.08 -5.14 -8.18
CA GLY A 290 29.56 -4.07 -7.35
C GLY A 290 31.02 -3.74 -7.59
N PRO A 291 31.62 -2.99 -6.67
CA PRO A 291 33.03 -2.67 -6.69
C PRO A 291 33.88 -3.95 -6.53
N PRO A 292 35.19 -3.87 -6.83
CA PRO A 292 36.12 -4.97 -6.58
C PRO A 292 36.09 -5.43 -5.12
N GLY A 293 36.14 -6.72 -4.92
CA GLY A 293 36.31 -7.36 -3.62
C GLY A 293 37.51 -8.29 -3.63
N LEU A 294 37.85 -8.78 -2.46
CA LEU A 294 38.96 -9.72 -2.27
C LEU A 294 38.52 -10.85 -1.33
N GLN A 295 38.65 -12.08 -1.76
CA GLN A 295 38.52 -13.24 -0.87
C GLN A 295 39.91 -13.64 -0.38
N VAL A 296 40.06 -13.79 0.93
CA VAL A 296 41.26 -14.31 1.56
C VAL A 296 40.91 -15.64 2.23
N SER A 297 41.62 -16.70 1.90
CA SER A 297 41.36 -18.03 2.45
C SER A 297 42.66 -18.73 2.82
N THR A 298 42.54 -19.67 3.74
CA THR A 298 43.65 -20.56 4.12
C THR A 298 43.78 -21.71 3.14
N THR A 299 44.99 -22.14 2.83
CA THR A 299 45.23 -23.26 1.89
C THR A 299 44.79 -24.61 2.45
N ASP A 300 44.82 -24.76 3.77
CA ASP A 300 44.47 -26.02 4.46
C ASP A 300 43.06 -26.04 5.03
N GLY A 301 42.26 -24.97 4.78
CA GLY A 301 40.91 -24.84 5.31
C GLY A 301 40.86 -24.61 6.82
N ALA A 302 41.97 -24.25 7.45
CA ALA A 302 42.01 -23.99 8.88
C ALA A 302 41.25 -22.70 9.25
N ARG A 303 40.38 -22.77 10.23
CA ARG A 303 39.64 -21.61 10.73
C ARG A 303 40.55 -20.76 11.61
N MET A 304 41.13 -19.72 11.06
CA MET A 304 42.05 -18.85 11.78
C MET A 304 41.91 -17.38 11.44
N LEU A 305 41.10 -17.02 10.43
CA LEU A 305 40.89 -15.63 9.99
C LEU A 305 39.71 -15.00 10.75
N SER A 306 39.88 -13.76 11.19
CA SER A 306 38.81 -13.02 11.89
C SER A 306 38.75 -11.57 11.38
N ARG A 307 37.57 -10.97 11.37
CA ARG A 307 37.41 -9.51 11.17
C ARG A 307 37.37 -8.78 12.50
N PRO A 308 37.95 -7.58 12.60
CA PRO A 308 37.78 -6.71 13.76
C PRO A 308 36.29 -6.50 14.09
N GLY A 309 35.91 -6.76 15.35
CA GLY A 309 34.51 -6.57 15.79
C GLY A 309 33.54 -7.72 15.46
N GLN A 310 33.98 -8.76 14.76
CA GLN A 310 33.20 -9.98 14.56
C GLN A 310 33.66 -11.08 15.54
N ALA A 311 32.70 -11.76 16.14
CA ALA A 311 33.01 -12.90 17.00
C ALA A 311 33.18 -14.15 16.13
N GLY A 312 34.32 -14.82 16.27
CA GLY A 312 34.62 -16.08 15.59
C GLY A 312 35.77 -16.00 14.61
N VAL A 313 36.18 -17.19 14.17
CA VAL A 313 37.24 -17.40 13.18
C VAL A 313 36.67 -18.18 12.00
N ALA A 314 37.13 -17.87 10.80
CA ALA A 314 36.73 -18.49 9.56
C ALA A 314 37.97 -19.03 8.79
N ASP A 315 37.73 -19.92 7.86
CA ASP A 315 38.71 -20.43 6.90
C ASP A 315 38.85 -19.53 5.68
N ALA A 316 37.82 -18.74 5.39
CA ALA A 316 37.81 -17.72 4.34
C ALA A 316 37.07 -16.45 4.79
N ILE A 317 37.57 -15.31 4.37
CA ILE A 317 36.92 -14.00 4.61
C ILE A 317 36.86 -13.26 3.28
N GLY A 318 35.66 -12.79 2.92
CA GLY A 318 35.46 -11.89 1.80
C GLY A 318 35.48 -10.43 2.27
N LEU A 319 36.12 -9.56 1.52
CA LEU A 319 36.21 -8.14 1.75
C LEU A 319 35.65 -7.38 0.56
N GLY A 320 34.80 -6.37 0.82
CA GLY A 320 34.26 -5.47 -0.18
C GLY A 320 34.85 -4.07 -0.02
N PHE A 321 35.27 -3.46 -1.12
CA PHE A 321 35.90 -2.13 -1.11
C PHE A 321 35.05 -1.15 -1.94
N PRO A 322 34.09 -0.43 -1.34
CA PRO A 322 33.22 0.50 -2.04
C PRO A 322 33.97 1.57 -2.84
N SER A 323 35.04 2.10 -2.27
CA SER A 323 35.79 3.20 -2.85
C SER A 323 37.27 2.89 -2.99
N GLU A 324 37.94 3.62 -3.86
CA GLU A 324 39.39 3.62 -3.91
C GLU A 324 39.97 4.26 -2.66
N GLY A 325 41.04 3.66 -2.13
CA GLY A 325 41.61 4.06 -0.85
C GLY A 325 40.96 3.47 0.38
N ASP A 326 39.85 2.71 0.21
CA ASP A 326 39.26 1.97 1.34
C ASP A 326 40.23 0.91 1.84
N GLU A 327 40.24 0.74 3.15
CA GLU A 327 41.08 -0.22 3.85
C GLU A 327 40.26 -1.15 4.73
N GLU A 328 40.66 -2.40 4.76
CA GLU A 328 40.06 -3.46 5.57
C GLU A 328 41.14 -4.25 6.30
N PHE A 329 40.77 -4.81 7.44
CA PHE A 329 41.69 -5.55 8.30
C PHE A 329 41.22 -6.99 8.49
N ILE A 330 42.17 -7.92 8.42
CA ILE A 330 41.98 -9.32 8.82
C ILE A 330 42.93 -9.61 9.96
N LEU A 331 42.41 -10.18 11.01
CA LEU A 331 43.19 -10.63 12.17
C LEU A 331 43.43 -12.13 12.07
N ILE A 332 44.61 -12.57 12.45
CA ILE A 332 45.00 -13.99 12.61
C ILE A 332 45.33 -14.17 14.11
N PRO A 333 44.32 -14.36 14.97
CA PRO A 333 44.52 -14.27 16.43
C PRO A 333 45.51 -15.32 16.96
N ASN A 334 45.47 -16.53 16.42
CA ASN A 334 46.34 -17.63 16.89
C ASN A 334 47.82 -17.39 16.60
N GLU A 335 48.10 -16.56 15.60
CA GLU A 335 49.46 -16.29 15.12
C GLU A 335 49.91 -14.86 15.46
N ALA A 336 49.08 -14.12 16.25
CA ALA A 336 49.32 -12.75 16.62
C ALA A 336 49.75 -11.87 15.41
N ALA A 337 49.07 -12.04 14.31
CA ALA A 337 49.30 -11.30 13.05
C ALA A 337 48.04 -10.61 12.55
N ALA A 338 48.25 -9.55 11.78
CA ALA A 338 47.19 -8.78 11.15
C ALA A 338 47.56 -8.45 9.70
N LEU A 339 46.54 -8.45 8.84
CA LEU A 339 46.65 -8.00 7.46
C LEU A 339 45.88 -6.70 7.32
N ARG A 340 46.51 -5.67 6.78
CA ARG A 340 45.86 -4.47 6.28
C ARG A 340 45.79 -4.59 4.78
N ILE A 341 44.62 -4.47 4.24
CA ILE A 341 44.36 -4.61 2.82
C ILE A 341 43.76 -3.31 2.32
N LEU A 342 44.45 -2.66 1.39
CA LEU A 342 44.08 -1.38 0.81
C LEU A 342 43.73 -1.57 -0.67
N ARG A 343 42.61 -1.04 -1.10
CA ARG A 343 42.28 -0.92 -2.51
C ARG A 343 43.01 0.28 -3.10
N ALA A 344 43.99 0.03 -3.98
CA ALA A 344 44.75 1.08 -4.61
C ALA A 344 44.16 1.50 -5.96
N ALA A 345 44.43 2.77 -6.34
CA ALA A 345 43.76 3.52 -7.41
C ALA A 345 44.55 3.59 -8.73
N SER A 346 45.58 2.76 -8.95
CA SER A 346 46.45 2.98 -10.11
C SER A 346 46.39 1.88 -11.14
N GLY A 347 45.84 2.20 -12.31
CA GLY A 347 45.91 1.34 -13.49
C GLY A 347 44.55 0.89 -14.06
N PRO A 348 44.53 0.18 -15.20
CA PRO A 348 43.30 -0.28 -15.84
C PRO A 348 42.59 -1.42 -15.12
N ALA A 349 43.24 -2.06 -14.15
CA ALA A 349 42.69 -3.10 -13.31
C ALA A 349 42.83 -2.75 -11.81
N PRO A 350 41.82 -3.00 -10.99
CA PRO A 350 41.93 -2.78 -9.56
C PRO A 350 42.98 -3.73 -8.99
N TYR A 351 43.85 -3.20 -8.11
CA TYR A 351 44.76 -4.02 -7.35
C TYR A 351 44.62 -3.73 -5.86
N PHE A 352 44.98 -4.75 -5.08
CA PHE A 352 44.97 -4.65 -3.63
C PHE A 352 46.39 -4.66 -3.11
N LEU A 353 46.67 -3.73 -2.24
CA LEU A 353 47.95 -3.68 -1.53
C LEU A 353 47.74 -4.36 -0.18
N VAL A 354 48.48 -5.42 0.08
CA VAL A 354 48.46 -6.16 1.32
C VAL A 354 49.69 -5.87 2.13
N GLU A 355 49.50 -5.43 3.37
CA GLU A 355 50.53 -5.19 4.37
C GLU A 355 50.34 -6.16 5.53
N VAL A 356 51.39 -6.88 5.88
CA VAL A 356 51.41 -7.85 6.96
C VAL A 356 52.06 -7.27 8.19
N TYR A 357 51.38 -7.35 9.32
CA TYR A 357 51.87 -6.92 10.64
C TYR A 357 51.90 -8.12 11.58
N ASN A 358 52.91 -8.18 12.46
CA ASN A 358 52.96 -9.14 13.53
C ASN A 358 52.97 -8.43 14.90
N GLN A 359 52.84 -9.15 15.99
CA GLN A 359 52.72 -8.58 17.33
C GLN A 359 53.89 -7.67 17.67
N THR A 360 55.12 -8.04 17.28
CA THR A 360 56.32 -7.26 17.57
C THR A 360 56.32 -5.88 16.89
N THR A 361 55.68 -5.75 15.71
CA THR A 361 55.56 -4.48 15.00
C THR A 361 54.43 -3.60 15.51
N LEU A 362 53.38 -4.20 16.10
CA LEU A 362 52.24 -3.48 16.65
C LEU A 362 52.57 -2.85 18.06
N ASP A 363 53.42 -3.51 18.82
CA ASP A 363 53.81 -3.02 20.17
C ASP A 363 54.76 -1.83 20.14
N ASP A 364 55.50 -1.64 19.06
CA ASP A 364 56.56 -0.59 18.97
C ASP A 364 56.03 0.82 18.63
N GLY A 365 54.78 1.05 18.46
CA GLY A 365 54.14 2.36 18.19
C GLY A 365 54.54 2.99 16.81
N ASN A 366 55.48 2.41 16.10
CA ASN A 366 55.97 2.77 14.80
C ASN A 366 55.81 1.56 13.86
N ALA A 367 54.59 1.04 13.78
CA ALA A 367 54.27 -0.19 13.09
C ALA A 367 54.62 -0.13 11.60
N GLN A 368 55.77 -0.65 11.24
CA GLN A 368 56.14 -0.90 9.85
C GLN A 368 55.66 -2.34 9.47
N PRO A 369 55.08 -2.52 8.27
CA PRO A 369 54.71 -3.85 7.83
C PRO A 369 55.97 -4.75 7.67
N VAL A 370 55.85 -5.98 8.12
CA VAL A 370 56.89 -6.99 7.99
C VAL A 370 57.07 -7.39 6.51
N GLN A 371 55.93 -7.40 5.80
CA GLN A 371 55.87 -7.72 4.38
C GLN A 371 54.81 -6.87 3.70
N ARG A 372 55.08 -6.54 2.43
CA ARG A 372 54.17 -5.79 1.56
C ARG A 372 54.14 -6.37 0.19
N PHE A 373 52.98 -6.59 -0.39
CA PHE A 373 52.82 -7.12 -1.75
C PHE A 373 51.54 -6.65 -2.40
N GLU A 374 51.52 -6.77 -3.72
CA GLU A 374 50.33 -6.42 -4.52
C GLU A 374 49.57 -7.65 -4.98
N VAL A 375 48.25 -7.57 -5.00
CA VAL A 375 47.37 -8.64 -5.47
C VAL A 375 46.54 -8.11 -6.63
N THR A 376 46.81 -8.61 -7.83
CA THR A 376 46.06 -8.23 -9.05
C THR A 376 45.28 -9.41 -9.62
N GLN A 377 45.65 -10.63 -9.27
CA GLN A 377 45.02 -11.88 -9.68
C GLN A 377 45.10 -12.88 -8.54
N ARG A 378 44.36 -13.98 -8.68
CA ARG A 378 44.45 -15.07 -7.70
C ARG A 378 45.87 -15.52 -7.52
N GLN A 379 46.39 -15.45 -6.28
CA GLN A 379 47.74 -15.86 -5.94
C GLN A 379 47.78 -16.42 -4.53
N GLU A 380 48.75 -17.38 -4.36
CA GLU A 380 49.11 -17.90 -3.07
C GLU A 380 50.32 -17.14 -2.56
N GLN A 381 50.25 -16.68 -1.32
CA GLN A 381 51.33 -15.92 -0.70
C GLN A 381 51.64 -16.49 0.69
N SER A 382 52.92 -16.81 0.90
CA SER A 382 53.41 -17.17 2.22
C SER A 382 53.72 -15.91 2.99
N ILE A 383 53.11 -15.78 4.16
CA ILE A 383 53.28 -14.64 5.10
C ILE A 383 54.01 -15.07 6.35
N PRO A 384 54.98 -14.28 6.83
CA PRO A 384 55.67 -14.56 8.08
C PRO A 384 54.77 -14.30 9.27
N VAL A 385 54.49 -15.31 10.08
CA VAL A 385 53.80 -15.23 11.34
C VAL A 385 54.76 -15.58 12.47
N HIS A 386 54.37 -15.41 13.73
CA HIS A 386 55.27 -15.44 14.90
C HIS A 386 56.34 -16.53 14.91
N ASN A 387 56.05 -17.78 14.60
CA ASN A 387 57.00 -18.91 14.59
C ASN A 387 56.93 -19.79 13.32
N ALA A 388 56.19 -19.38 12.31
CA ALA A 388 55.93 -20.19 11.14
C ALA A 388 55.72 -19.32 9.87
N GLN A 389 55.56 -19.96 8.76
CA GLN A 389 55.04 -19.33 7.53
C GLN A 389 53.64 -19.87 7.28
N LEU A 390 52.70 -18.95 7.16
CA LEU A 390 51.31 -19.24 6.84
C LEU A 390 51.05 -18.94 5.36
N THR A 391 50.55 -19.90 4.60
CA THR A 391 50.20 -19.69 3.21
C THR A 391 48.71 -19.36 3.09
N LEU A 392 48.45 -18.20 2.52
CA LEU A 392 47.09 -17.70 2.25
C LEU A 392 46.86 -17.56 0.74
N ILE A 393 45.62 -17.78 0.33
CA ILE A 393 45.15 -17.56 -1.02
C ILE A 393 44.43 -16.24 -1.05
N PHE A 394 44.85 -15.35 -1.92
CA PHE A 394 44.22 -14.06 -2.21
C PHE A 394 43.57 -14.17 -3.59
N ASP A 395 42.24 -13.98 -3.64
CA ASP A 395 41.47 -14.14 -4.87
C ASP A 395 40.61 -12.85 -5.12
N PRO A 396 41.07 -11.93 -5.98
CA PRO A 396 40.29 -10.79 -6.39
C PRO A 396 39.03 -11.20 -7.15
N GLN A 397 37.88 -10.84 -6.65
CA GLN A 397 36.57 -11.13 -7.23
C GLN A 397 35.67 -9.89 -7.12
N PRO A 398 34.70 -9.68 -8.03
CA PRO A 398 33.76 -8.59 -7.90
C PRO A 398 32.83 -8.82 -6.70
N SER A 399 32.54 -7.79 -5.94
CA SER A 399 31.41 -7.81 -4.99
C SER A 399 30.10 -7.74 -5.73
N VAL A 400 28.99 -8.02 -5.05
CA VAL A 400 27.64 -7.91 -5.60
C VAL A 400 26.81 -6.97 -4.74
N ILE A 401 26.14 -6.02 -5.37
CA ILE A 401 25.14 -5.19 -4.70
C ILE A 401 23.79 -5.86 -4.87
N ILE A 402 23.21 -6.30 -3.78
CA ILE A 402 21.90 -6.96 -3.73
C ILE A 402 20.84 -5.99 -3.23
N GLN A 403 19.71 -5.99 -3.90
CA GLN A 403 18.50 -5.33 -3.45
C GLN A 403 17.39 -6.38 -3.38
N ALA A 404 16.65 -6.40 -2.30
CA ALA A 404 15.53 -7.32 -2.16
C ALA A 404 14.30 -6.58 -1.63
N GLN A 405 13.15 -6.90 -2.20
CA GLN A 405 11.86 -6.34 -1.77
C GLN A 405 10.77 -7.40 -1.80
N SER A 406 9.83 -7.31 -0.88
CA SER A 406 8.64 -8.14 -0.87
C SER A 406 7.39 -7.26 -0.76
N LEU A 407 6.45 -7.48 -1.67
CA LEU A 407 5.16 -6.79 -1.74
C LEU A 407 4.04 -7.82 -1.83
N PRO A 408 3.74 -8.52 -0.73
CA PRO A 408 2.75 -9.58 -0.72
C PRO A 408 1.36 -9.01 -1.01
N GLY A 409 0.57 -9.72 -1.83
CA GLY A 409 -0.81 -9.34 -2.11
C GLY A 409 -1.01 -8.14 -3.04
N LEU A 410 0.02 -7.63 -3.70
CA LEU A 410 -0.10 -6.52 -4.65
C LEU A 410 -1.15 -6.77 -5.75
N TRP A 411 -1.36 -8.03 -6.15
CA TRP A 411 -2.36 -8.43 -7.13
C TRP A 411 -3.81 -8.14 -6.67
N LEU A 412 -4.06 -8.08 -5.35
CA LEU A 412 -5.37 -7.74 -4.80
C LEU A 412 -5.80 -6.31 -5.12
N LEU A 413 -4.86 -5.43 -5.44
CA LEU A 413 -5.19 -4.06 -5.87
C LEU A 413 -5.89 -4.02 -7.23
N TRP A 414 -5.65 -4.98 -8.12
CA TRP A 414 -6.25 -4.98 -9.45
C TRP A 414 -7.79 -5.05 -9.44
N PRO A 415 -8.43 -6.00 -8.70
CA PRO A 415 -9.89 -6.01 -8.60
C PRO A 415 -10.44 -4.75 -7.91
N ALA A 416 -9.75 -4.19 -6.92
CA ALA A 416 -10.18 -2.94 -6.29
C ALA A 416 -10.10 -1.75 -7.26
N LEU A 417 -9.03 -1.64 -8.05
CA LEU A 417 -8.89 -0.63 -9.09
C LEU A 417 -9.94 -0.80 -10.20
N ALA A 418 -10.20 -2.03 -10.63
CA ALA A 418 -11.26 -2.32 -11.60
C ALA A 418 -12.64 -1.86 -11.08
N ALA A 419 -12.95 -2.14 -9.80
CA ALA A 419 -14.18 -1.66 -9.17
C ALA A 419 -14.25 -0.13 -9.13
N ILE A 420 -13.14 0.57 -8.85
CA ILE A 420 -13.05 2.04 -8.86
C ILE A 420 -13.31 2.57 -10.29
N VAL A 421 -12.63 2.02 -11.30
CA VAL A 421 -12.76 2.47 -12.69
C VAL A 421 -14.19 2.28 -13.21
N VAL A 422 -14.77 1.09 -13.01
CA VAL A 422 -16.15 0.80 -13.39
C VAL A 422 -17.12 1.67 -12.58
N GLY A 423 -16.89 1.80 -11.29
CA GLY A 423 -17.71 2.62 -10.39
C GLY A 423 -17.68 4.11 -10.72
N ALA A 424 -16.56 4.61 -11.29
CA ALA A 424 -16.42 6.02 -11.69
C ALA A 424 -17.46 6.46 -12.75
N ALA A 425 -17.99 5.53 -13.53
CA ALA A 425 -19.11 5.81 -14.43
C ALA A 425 -20.34 6.37 -13.69
N SER A 426 -20.49 6.10 -12.39
CA SER A 426 -21.57 6.64 -11.56
C SER A 426 -21.47 8.15 -11.30
N LEU A 427 -20.33 8.78 -11.59
CA LEU A 427 -20.15 10.21 -11.43
C LEU A 427 -20.89 11.01 -12.51
N PHE A 428 -21.16 10.38 -13.66
CA PHE A 428 -21.83 11.04 -14.79
C PHE A 428 -23.36 11.07 -14.67
N ARG A 429 -23.95 10.11 -13.93
CA ARG A 429 -25.41 10.03 -13.77
C ARG A 429 -25.77 9.65 -12.33
N ARG A 430 -26.91 10.18 -11.88
CA ARG A 430 -27.44 9.90 -10.53
C ARG A 430 -28.73 9.11 -10.63
N PRO A 431 -28.99 8.17 -9.71
CA PRO A 431 -30.29 7.55 -9.61
C PRO A 431 -31.34 8.61 -9.22
N SER A 432 -32.44 8.61 -9.92
CA SER A 432 -33.56 9.51 -9.70
C SER A 432 -34.85 8.73 -9.61
N PHE A 433 -35.81 9.25 -8.86
CA PHE A 433 -37.14 8.71 -8.81
C PHE A 433 -38.16 9.85 -8.89
N GLN A 434 -39.30 9.55 -9.47
CA GLN A 434 -40.45 10.44 -9.52
C GLN A 434 -41.68 9.66 -9.07
N LEU A 435 -42.42 10.30 -8.17
CA LEU A 435 -43.65 9.79 -7.62
C LEU A 435 -44.76 10.75 -7.95
N ILE A 436 -45.82 10.24 -8.52
CA ILE A 436 -47.03 10.98 -8.83
C ILE A 436 -48.21 10.34 -8.12
N GLN A 437 -48.96 11.11 -7.38
CA GLN A 437 -50.17 10.70 -6.71
C GLN A 437 -51.34 11.49 -7.31
N ILE A 438 -52.35 10.81 -7.78
CA ILE A 438 -53.51 11.38 -8.47
C ILE A 438 -54.75 10.95 -7.68
N ALA A 439 -55.48 11.90 -7.14
CA ALA A 439 -56.69 11.65 -6.43
C ALA A 439 -57.85 12.48 -7.03
N PRO A 440 -59.10 12.02 -7.00
CA PRO A 440 -60.22 12.85 -7.42
C PRO A 440 -60.32 14.09 -6.54
N TRP A 441 -60.63 15.23 -7.18
CA TRP A 441 -60.81 16.47 -6.43
C TRP A 441 -62.16 16.50 -5.78
N PRO A 442 -62.31 16.87 -4.47
CA PRO A 442 -63.55 16.75 -3.72
C PRO A 442 -64.70 17.59 -4.27
N GLU A 443 -64.43 18.70 -4.94
CA GLU A 443 -65.40 19.70 -5.41
C GLU A 443 -65.95 19.43 -6.80
N GLY A 444 -65.41 18.46 -7.58
CA GLY A 444 -65.88 18.15 -8.92
C GLY A 444 -65.42 16.76 -9.41
N ARG A 445 -66.40 15.94 -9.89
CA ARG A 445 -66.12 14.60 -10.41
C ARG A 445 -65.21 14.56 -11.63
N SER A 446 -64.95 15.69 -12.30
CA SER A 446 -64.14 15.81 -13.50
C SER A 446 -62.77 16.41 -13.26
N SER A 447 -62.34 16.60 -11.99
CA SER A 447 -61.06 17.23 -11.68
C SER A 447 -60.19 16.29 -10.85
N ALA A 448 -58.88 16.28 -11.15
CA ALA A 448 -57.88 15.46 -10.46
C ALA A 448 -56.91 16.35 -9.68
N ALA A 449 -56.70 16.05 -8.41
CA ALA A 449 -55.60 16.58 -7.62
C ALA A 449 -54.35 15.79 -7.91
N VAL A 450 -53.30 16.47 -8.34
CA VAL A 450 -52.00 15.81 -8.69
C VAL A 450 -50.95 16.32 -7.73
N ILE A 451 -50.25 15.38 -7.10
CA ILE A 451 -49.07 15.66 -6.27
C ILE A 451 -47.88 14.99 -6.95
N ILE A 452 -46.91 15.76 -7.37
CA ILE A 452 -45.64 15.21 -7.91
C ILE A 452 -44.57 15.41 -6.85
N ALA A 453 -43.92 14.33 -6.49
CA ALA A 453 -42.74 14.36 -5.63
C ALA A 453 -41.56 13.82 -6.44
N GLN A 454 -40.55 14.66 -6.64
CA GLN A 454 -39.34 14.29 -7.34
C GLN A 454 -38.15 14.38 -6.38
N GLY A 455 -37.31 13.35 -6.40
CA GLY A 455 -36.12 13.32 -5.58
C GLY A 455 -34.91 12.79 -6.35
N SER A 456 -33.82 13.52 -6.24
CA SER A 456 -32.49 12.98 -6.48
C SER A 456 -31.84 12.88 -5.12
N LYS A 457 -31.58 11.68 -4.64
CA LYS A 457 -31.13 11.43 -3.26
C LYS A 457 -29.74 11.95 -2.91
N TYR A 458 -29.10 12.67 -3.85
CA TYR A 458 -27.68 13.02 -3.75
C TYR A 458 -27.42 14.49 -4.15
N GLN A 459 -28.23 15.41 -3.67
CA GLN A 459 -27.82 16.82 -3.62
C GLN A 459 -26.94 17.09 -2.42
#